data_8d1e33f79073e33e30bb5c627e679fcc
#
_entry.id   8d1e33f79073e33e30bb5c627e679fcc
#
_cell.length_a   1.000
_cell.length_b   1.000
_cell.length_c   1.000
_cell.angle_alpha   90.00
_cell.angle_beta   90.00
_cell.angle_gamma   90.00
#
_symmetry.space_group_name_H-M   'P 1'
#
loop_
_entity.id
_entity.type
_entity.pdbx_description
1 polymer ?
#
loop_
_entity_poly.entity_id
_entity_poly.type
_entity_poly.pdbx_seq_one_letter_code
_entity_poly.pdbx_strand_id
1 'polypeptide(L)'
;LDERPSYKMIHEYPLDGQPPMMTHLFENGEGQRIIAAKGAPEALMQLSKLSATEKKHLDKAMHTLASDGYRLLGVAEAIFEGNDFPATQQEFPFQFKGLVAFYDPPKHNIQKVLKAFYKAGITVKIVTGDNAATTSAIAQQIGFKGYEKSISGDELMKLSEDELQKCVLDTQVFTRMFKEAK
;
A
#
# COMPACT_ATOMS: atom_id res chain seq x y z
N LEU A 1 25.87 -10.47 8.03
CA LEU A 1 25.63 -10.83 9.45
C LEU A 1 24.18 -10.50 9.77
N ASP A 2 23.48 -11.40 10.47
CA ASP A 2 22.11 -11.13 10.95
C ASP A 2 22.20 -10.43 12.32
N GLU A 3 21.92 -9.13 12.34
CA GLU A 3 21.98 -8.31 13.57
C GLU A 3 20.69 -8.37 14.39
N ARG A 4 19.60 -8.91 13.83
CA ARG A 4 18.28 -8.97 14.50
C ARG A 4 18.30 -9.58 15.89
N PRO A 5 19.07 -10.63 16.19
CA PRO A 5 19.11 -11.21 17.55
C PRO A 5 19.62 -10.26 18.63
N SER A 6 20.39 -9.23 18.25
CA SER A 6 20.98 -8.25 19.16
C SER A 6 20.01 -7.13 19.54
N TYR A 7 18.89 -6.99 18.83
CA TYR A 7 17.92 -5.93 19.01
C TYR A 7 16.61 -6.44 19.58
N LYS A 8 16.04 -5.68 20.49
CA LYS A 8 14.69 -5.93 21.05
C LYS A 8 13.76 -4.81 20.61
N MET A 9 12.54 -5.16 20.22
CA MET A 9 11.52 -4.16 19.94
C MET A 9 11.08 -3.51 21.26
N ILE A 10 11.22 -2.18 21.35
CA ILE A 10 10.90 -1.37 22.53
C ILE A 10 9.61 -0.57 22.37
N HIS A 11 9.21 -0.28 21.12
CA HIS A 11 7.98 0.44 20.83
C HIS A 11 7.47 0.10 19.43
N GLU A 12 6.16 0.18 19.23
CA GLU A 12 5.49 -0.03 17.95
C GLU A 12 4.40 1.02 17.74
N TYR A 13 4.45 1.66 16.58
CA TYR A 13 3.30 2.38 16.04
C TYR A 13 2.60 1.47 15.04
N PRO A 14 1.35 1.07 15.31
CA PRO A 14 0.62 0.15 14.45
C PRO A 14 0.33 0.77 13.08
N LEU A 15 -0.17 -0.05 12.16
CA LEU A 15 -0.55 0.40 10.82
C LEU A 15 -1.65 1.46 10.93
N ASP A 16 -1.32 2.70 10.55
CA ASP A 16 -2.20 3.85 10.61
C ASP A 16 -1.83 4.89 9.54
N GLY A 17 -2.70 5.90 9.37
CA GLY A 17 -2.52 7.01 8.44
C GLY A 17 -3.12 6.76 7.05
N GLN A 18 -3.18 7.85 6.28
CA GLN A 18 -3.64 7.84 4.89
C GLN A 18 -2.65 8.63 4.04
N PRO A 19 -1.81 7.94 3.26
CA PRO A 19 -1.66 6.48 3.06
C PRO A 19 -1.09 5.76 4.30
N PRO A 20 -1.38 4.45 4.48
CA PRO A 20 -1.02 3.73 5.69
C PRO A 20 0.47 3.41 5.79
N MET A 21 1.00 3.52 7.00
CA MET A 21 2.37 3.13 7.37
C MET A 21 2.41 2.57 8.80
N MET A 22 3.47 1.87 9.15
CA MET A 22 3.76 1.40 10.51
C MET A 22 5.25 1.57 10.83
N THR A 23 5.56 1.76 12.10
CA THR A 23 6.95 1.99 12.56
C THR A 23 7.26 1.11 13.75
N HIS A 24 8.41 0.46 13.71
CA HIS A 24 8.97 -0.30 14.82
C HIS A 24 10.26 0.35 15.31
N LEU A 25 10.40 0.43 16.62
CA LEU A 25 11.60 0.89 17.30
C LEU A 25 12.28 -0.30 17.96
N PHE A 26 13.53 -0.50 17.63
CA PHE A 26 14.36 -1.54 18.21
C PHE A 26 15.55 -0.90 18.93
N GLU A 27 16.01 -1.55 20.03
CA GLU A 27 17.18 -1.12 20.78
C GLU A 27 18.05 -2.34 21.11
N ASN A 28 19.36 -2.19 21.04
CA ASN A 28 20.31 -3.21 21.45
C ASN A 28 20.81 -2.97 22.90
N GLY A 29 21.65 -3.89 23.41
CA GLY A 29 22.19 -3.81 24.77
C GLY A 29 23.13 -2.62 25.01
N GLU A 30 23.56 -1.93 23.97
CA GLU A 30 24.44 -0.73 24.00
C GLU A 30 23.62 0.57 23.89
N GLY A 31 22.30 0.49 23.81
CA GLY A 31 21.40 1.63 23.63
C GLY A 31 21.33 2.18 22.21
N GLN A 32 21.89 1.47 21.23
CA GLN A 32 21.75 1.86 19.83
C GLN A 32 20.34 1.52 19.34
N ARG A 33 19.73 2.44 18.57
CA ARG A 33 18.35 2.32 18.11
C ARG A 33 18.25 2.20 16.60
N ILE A 34 17.30 1.40 16.17
CA ILE A 34 16.82 1.33 14.80
C ILE A 34 15.34 1.71 14.81
N ILE A 35 14.99 2.78 14.14
CA ILE A 35 13.61 3.23 13.94
C ILE A 35 13.28 2.97 12.48
N ALA A 36 12.57 1.89 12.23
CA ALA A 36 12.29 1.40 10.90
C ALA A 36 10.80 1.51 10.57
N ALA A 37 10.48 2.19 9.49
CA ALA A 37 9.13 2.31 8.98
C ALA A 37 8.96 1.55 7.67
N LYS A 38 7.76 0.99 7.49
CA LYS A 38 7.29 0.40 6.24
C LYS A 38 5.83 0.79 6.00
N GLY A 39 5.43 0.92 4.74
CA GLY A 39 4.06 1.28 4.40
C GLY A 39 3.87 1.59 2.93
N ALA A 40 2.80 2.29 2.62
CA ALA A 40 2.61 2.82 1.28
C ALA A 40 3.80 3.71 0.92
N PRO A 41 4.43 3.51 -0.25
CA PRO A 41 5.60 4.30 -0.63
C PRO A 41 5.36 5.81 -0.55
N GLU A 42 4.17 6.24 -0.94
CA GLU A 42 3.77 7.65 -0.96
C GLU A 42 3.78 8.28 0.45
N ALA A 43 3.38 7.52 1.49
CA ALA A 43 3.40 7.99 2.86
C ALA A 43 4.85 8.31 3.30
N LEU A 44 5.76 7.37 3.09
CA LEU A 44 7.15 7.52 3.50
C LEU A 44 7.93 8.54 2.66
N MET A 45 7.60 8.66 1.36
CA MET A 45 8.17 9.68 0.48
C MET A 45 7.76 11.10 0.89
N GLN A 46 6.53 11.29 1.39
CA GLN A 46 6.06 12.58 1.90
C GLN A 46 6.80 13.02 3.16
N LEU A 47 7.08 12.08 4.06
CA LEU A 47 7.78 12.33 5.31
C LEU A 47 9.30 12.47 5.16
N SER A 48 9.83 12.12 3.99
CA SER A 48 11.26 12.13 3.71
C SER A 48 11.68 13.35 2.90
N LYS A 49 12.87 13.87 3.17
CA LYS A 49 13.45 15.02 2.44
C LYS A 49 14.01 14.57 1.08
N LEU A 50 13.13 14.26 0.14
CA LEU A 50 13.51 13.89 -1.22
C LEU A 50 13.53 15.11 -2.14
N SER A 51 14.54 15.21 -3.00
CA SER A 51 14.58 16.19 -4.09
C SER A 51 13.50 15.88 -5.14
N ALA A 52 13.17 16.89 -5.96
CA ALA A 52 12.22 16.72 -7.06
C ALA A 52 12.66 15.64 -8.07
N THR A 53 13.97 15.51 -8.28
CA THR A 53 14.54 14.51 -9.19
C THR A 53 14.39 13.10 -8.62
N GLU A 54 14.69 12.90 -7.32
CA GLU A 54 14.51 11.60 -6.65
C GLU A 54 13.04 11.18 -6.64
N LYS A 55 12.12 12.09 -6.31
CA LYS A 55 10.67 11.83 -6.36
C LYS A 55 10.24 11.35 -7.75
N LYS A 56 10.65 12.06 -8.80
CA LYS A 56 10.33 11.69 -10.18
C LYS A 56 10.86 10.30 -10.57
N HIS A 57 12.08 9.95 -10.14
CA HIS A 57 12.64 8.62 -10.40
C HIS A 57 11.88 7.52 -9.65
N LEU A 58 11.54 7.77 -8.40
CA LEU A 58 10.74 6.83 -7.58
C LEU A 58 9.34 6.65 -8.16
N ASP A 59 8.66 7.73 -8.54
CA ASP A 59 7.34 7.68 -9.18
C ASP A 59 7.35 6.84 -10.46
N LYS A 60 8.38 7.03 -11.31
CA LYS A 60 8.55 6.22 -12.52
C LYS A 60 8.78 4.75 -12.20
N ALA A 61 9.63 4.44 -11.23
CA ALA A 61 9.90 3.07 -10.80
C ALA A 61 8.65 2.40 -10.22
N MET A 62 7.91 3.13 -9.38
CA MET A 62 6.65 2.65 -8.80
C MET A 62 5.62 2.35 -9.89
N HIS A 63 5.47 3.27 -10.85
CA HIS A 63 4.54 3.06 -11.96
C HIS A 63 4.89 1.83 -12.79
N THR A 64 6.16 1.65 -13.14
CA THR A 64 6.63 0.49 -13.90
C THR A 64 6.36 -0.82 -13.16
N LEU A 65 6.80 -0.92 -11.89
CA LEU A 65 6.63 -2.13 -11.10
C LEU A 65 5.14 -2.44 -10.83
N ALA A 66 4.34 -1.41 -10.54
CA ALA A 66 2.90 -1.60 -10.33
C ALA A 66 2.19 -2.07 -11.61
N SER A 67 2.58 -1.54 -12.79
CA SER A 67 2.05 -1.99 -14.09
C SER A 67 2.41 -3.45 -14.41
N ASP A 68 3.53 -3.94 -13.86
CA ASP A 68 3.94 -5.34 -13.95
C ASP A 68 3.24 -6.23 -12.90
N GLY A 69 2.32 -5.67 -12.09
CA GLY A 69 1.54 -6.38 -11.08
C GLY A 69 2.23 -6.59 -9.73
N TYR A 70 3.35 -5.90 -9.48
CA TYR A 70 4.01 -5.95 -8.18
C TYR A 70 3.26 -5.12 -7.13
N ARG A 71 3.17 -5.68 -5.91
CA ARG A 71 2.78 -4.92 -4.70
C ARG A 71 4.02 -4.22 -4.14
N LEU A 72 3.90 -2.93 -3.87
CA LEU A 72 5.02 -2.11 -3.43
C LEU A 72 4.87 -1.72 -1.96
N LEU A 73 5.97 -1.80 -1.23
CA LEU A 73 6.14 -1.17 0.07
C LEU A 73 7.32 -0.20 -0.01
N GLY A 74 7.16 0.98 0.56
CA GLY A 74 8.26 1.85 0.92
C GLY A 74 8.89 1.39 2.23
N VAL A 75 10.20 1.62 2.38
CA VAL A 75 10.92 1.47 3.63
C VAL A 75 11.68 2.76 3.94
N ALA A 76 11.69 3.12 5.20
CA ALA A 76 12.37 4.31 5.70
C ALA A 76 12.97 4.05 7.08
N GLU A 77 13.95 4.85 7.43
CA GLU A 77 14.62 4.81 8.73
C GLU A 77 14.63 6.23 9.32
N ALA A 78 14.53 6.33 10.63
CA ALA A 78 14.72 7.59 11.34
C ALA A 78 15.76 7.44 12.45
N ILE A 79 16.41 8.56 12.79
CA ILE A 79 17.28 8.69 13.94
C ILE A 79 16.54 9.57 14.97
N PHE A 80 16.47 9.10 16.21
CA PHE A 80 15.85 9.81 17.32
C PHE A 80 16.55 9.47 18.63
N GLU A 81 17.09 10.49 19.28
CA GLU A 81 17.90 10.35 20.50
C GLU A 81 17.11 10.53 21.81
N GLY A 82 15.88 11.02 21.72
CA GLY A 82 15.01 11.23 22.88
C GLY A 82 14.41 9.96 23.45
N ASN A 83 14.01 9.98 24.73
CA ASN A 83 13.27 8.89 25.37
C ASN A 83 11.75 9.05 25.28
N ASP A 84 11.29 10.28 25.10
CA ASP A 84 9.87 10.60 24.91
C ASP A 84 9.54 10.50 23.43
N PHE A 85 9.08 9.34 23.00
CA PHE A 85 8.72 9.11 21.61
C PHE A 85 7.54 9.98 21.18
N PRO A 86 7.54 10.49 19.93
CA PRO A 86 6.44 11.29 19.40
C PRO A 86 5.07 10.62 19.57
N ALA A 87 4.02 11.43 19.69
CA ALA A 87 2.66 10.92 19.82
C ALA A 87 2.21 10.17 18.55
N THR A 88 2.70 10.60 17.39
CA THR A 88 2.42 9.98 16.10
C THR A 88 3.70 9.62 15.36
N GLN A 89 3.66 8.51 14.63
CA GLN A 89 4.81 8.04 13.84
C GLN A 89 5.23 9.00 12.73
N GLN A 90 4.33 9.87 12.27
CA GLN A 90 4.58 10.85 11.21
C GLN A 90 5.53 11.98 11.66
N GLU A 91 5.76 12.13 12.95
CA GLU A 91 6.64 13.17 13.51
C GLU A 91 8.13 12.79 13.46
N PHE A 92 8.45 11.51 13.17
CA PHE A 92 9.85 11.10 13.01
C PHE A 92 10.46 11.69 11.74
N PRO A 93 11.75 12.11 11.78
CA PRO A 93 12.47 12.62 10.61
C PRO A 93 12.95 11.50 9.72
N PHE A 94 12.03 10.86 9.01
CA PHE A 94 12.34 9.72 8.16
C PHE A 94 13.25 10.06 6.98
N GLN A 95 14.13 9.11 6.68
CA GLN A 95 14.90 9.04 5.45
C GLN A 95 14.40 7.84 4.64
N PHE A 96 13.91 8.10 3.45
CA PHE A 96 13.47 7.05 2.53
C PHE A 96 14.66 6.19 2.09
N LYS A 97 14.59 4.88 2.29
CA LYS A 97 15.66 3.95 1.95
C LYS A 97 15.43 3.21 0.64
N GLY A 98 14.18 3.06 0.23
CA GLY A 98 13.87 2.40 -1.03
C GLY A 98 12.49 1.75 -1.09
N LEU A 99 12.31 1.01 -2.17
CA LEU A 99 11.11 0.23 -2.45
C LEU A 99 11.39 -1.26 -2.31
N VAL A 100 10.42 -1.97 -1.74
CA VAL A 100 10.39 -3.44 -1.76
C VAL A 100 9.20 -3.85 -2.63
N ALA A 101 9.47 -4.65 -3.65
CA ALA A 101 8.46 -5.14 -4.57
C ALA A 101 8.16 -6.63 -4.29
N PHE A 102 6.89 -6.97 -4.13
CA PHE A 102 6.42 -8.33 -3.91
C PHE A 102 5.62 -8.78 -5.13
N TYR A 103 5.93 -9.96 -5.62
CA TYR A 103 5.16 -10.62 -6.66
C TYR A 103 4.40 -11.79 -6.06
N ASP A 104 3.07 -11.70 -6.09
CA ASP A 104 2.16 -12.76 -5.65
C ASP A 104 1.29 -13.17 -6.85
N PRO A 105 1.69 -14.22 -7.57
CA PRO A 105 1.00 -14.60 -8.81
C PRO A 105 -0.45 -15.03 -8.51
N PRO A 106 -1.38 -14.68 -9.39
CA PRO A 106 -2.75 -15.16 -9.29
C PRO A 106 -2.83 -16.70 -9.27
N LYS A 107 -3.83 -17.24 -8.57
CA LYS A 107 -4.06 -18.69 -8.53
C LYS A 107 -4.28 -19.24 -9.94
N HIS A 108 -3.67 -20.38 -10.25
CA HIS A 108 -3.71 -21.01 -11.58
C HIS A 108 -5.12 -21.24 -12.17
N ASN A 109 -6.12 -21.46 -11.31
CA ASN A 109 -7.49 -21.75 -11.73
C ASN A 109 -8.39 -20.51 -11.79
N ILE A 110 -7.92 -19.32 -11.46
CA ILE A 110 -8.75 -18.12 -11.30
C ILE A 110 -9.53 -17.76 -12.57
N GLN A 111 -8.91 -17.88 -13.74
CA GLN A 111 -9.58 -17.60 -15.02
C GLN A 111 -10.76 -18.54 -15.27
N LYS A 112 -10.61 -19.83 -14.92
CA LYS A 112 -11.69 -20.82 -15.04
C LYS A 112 -12.85 -20.49 -14.09
N VAL A 113 -12.53 -20.10 -12.87
CA VAL A 113 -13.53 -19.70 -11.85
C VAL A 113 -14.29 -18.45 -12.28
N LEU A 114 -13.60 -17.42 -12.75
CA LEU A 114 -14.24 -16.20 -13.26
C LEU A 114 -15.16 -16.49 -14.45
N LYS A 115 -14.72 -17.30 -15.40
CA LYS A 115 -15.57 -17.74 -16.53
C LYS A 115 -16.83 -18.46 -16.07
N ALA A 116 -16.74 -19.31 -15.04
CA ALA A 116 -17.90 -20.01 -14.49
C ALA A 116 -18.89 -19.04 -13.83
N PHE A 117 -18.42 -18.05 -13.06
CA PHE A 117 -19.27 -17.02 -12.47
C PHE A 117 -19.97 -16.17 -13.55
N TYR A 118 -19.24 -15.73 -14.56
CA TYR A 118 -19.82 -14.94 -15.65
C TYR A 118 -20.87 -15.74 -16.46
N LYS A 119 -20.61 -17.05 -16.67
CA LYS A 119 -21.59 -17.94 -17.33
C LYS A 119 -22.86 -18.11 -16.50
N ALA A 120 -22.73 -18.11 -15.18
CA ALA A 120 -23.86 -18.18 -14.26
C ALA A 120 -24.58 -16.82 -14.04
N GLY A 121 -24.17 -15.75 -14.76
CA GLY A 121 -24.78 -14.42 -14.61
C GLY A 121 -24.33 -13.68 -13.33
N ILE A 122 -23.27 -14.18 -12.66
CA ILE A 122 -22.79 -13.56 -11.41
C ILE A 122 -21.86 -12.40 -11.74
N THR A 123 -22.18 -11.22 -11.23
CA THR A 123 -21.30 -10.05 -11.26
C THR A 123 -20.24 -10.19 -10.17
N VAL A 124 -18.98 -10.10 -10.57
CA VAL A 124 -17.84 -10.18 -9.64
C VAL A 124 -17.25 -8.77 -9.47
N LYS A 125 -16.91 -8.41 -8.25
CA LYS A 125 -16.26 -7.14 -7.93
C LYS A 125 -14.95 -7.39 -7.19
N ILE A 126 -13.93 -6.57 -7.46
CA ILE A 126 -12.67 -6.53 -6.71
C ILE A 126 -12.73 -5.37 -5.72
N VAL A 127 -12.48 -5.67 -4.44
CA VAL A 127 -12.36 -4.67 -3.37
C VAL A 127 -11.02 -4.90 -2.68
N THR A 128 -10.09 -3.96 -2.81
CA THR A 128 -8.71 -4.12 -2.32
C THR A 128 -8.15 -2.84 -1.71
N GLY A 129 -7.19 -3.00 -0.80
CA GLY A 129 -6.34 -1.89 -0.30
C GLY A 129 -5.20 -1.52 -1.25
N ASP A 130 -4.95 -2.30 -2.30
CA ASP A 130 -3.88 -2.04 -3.27
C ASP A 130 -4.22 -0.84 -4.18
N ASN A 131 -3.20 -0.28 -4.84
CA ASN A 131 -3.39 0.81 -5.78
C ASN A 131 -4.03 0.35 -7.10
N ALA A 132 -4.57 1.31 -7.87
CA ALA A 132 -5.27 1.04 -9.12
C ALA A 132 -4.37 0.38 -10.18
N ALA A 133 -3.12 0.80 -10.33
CA ALA A 133 -2.20 0.27 -11.35
C ALA A 133 -1.91 -1.23 -11.11
N THR A 134 -1.53 -1.61 -9.89
CA THR A 134 -1.31 -3.01 -9.52
C THR A 134 -2.58 -3.85 -9.69
N THR A 135 -3.73 -3.33 -9.22
CA THR A 135 -5.00 -4.06 -9.28
C THR A 135 -5.44 -4.27 -10.71
N SER A 136 -5.38 -3.24 -11.56
CA SER A 136 -5.76 -3.35 -12.98
C SER A 136 -4.84 -4.30 -13.75
N ALA A 137 -3.53 -4.28 -13.50
CA ALA A 137 -2.58 -5.20 -14.13
C ALA A 137 -2.91 -6.67 -13.79
N ILE A 138 -3.14 -6.97 -12.51
CA ILE A 138 -3.53 -8.32 -12.07
C ILE A 138 -4.90 -8.71 -12.63
N ALA A 139 -5.88 -7.81 -12.59
CA ALA A 139 -7.23 -8.06 -13.10
C ALA A 139 -7.22 -8.35 -14.62
N GLN A 140 -6.43 -7.59 -15.39
CA GLN A 140 -6.21 -7.85 -16.81
C GLN A 140 -5.59 -9.23 -17.06
N GLN A 141 -4.54 -9.58 -16.31
CA GLN A 141 -3.84 -10.87 -16.43
C GLN A 141 -4.76 -12.05 -16.19
N ILE A 142 -5.71 -11.94 -15.28
CA ILE A 142 -6.67 -13.02 -14.97
C ILE A 142 -7.94 -12.98 -15.84
N GLY A 143 -8.05 -12.06 -16.79
CA GLY A 143 -9.23 -11.90 -17.63
C GLY A 143 -10.49 -11.44 -16.89
N PHE A 144 -10.30 -10.61 -15.87
CA PHE A 144 -11.40 -10.00 -15.11
C PHE A 144 -12.10 -8.93 -15.95
N LYS A 145 -13.44 -8.97 -16.01
CA LYS A 145 -14.23 -8.01 -16.78
C LYS A 145 -14.41 -6.70 -16.00
N GLY A 146 -14.22 -5.58 -16.66
CA GLY A 146 -14.37 -4.24 -16.06
C GLY A 146 -13.13 -3.74 -15.32
N TYR A 147 -11.94 -4.31 -15.62
CA TYR A 147 -10.68 -3.89 -15.03
C TYR A 147 -10.22 -2.49 -15.49
N GLU A 148 -10.77 -2.00 -16.59
CA GLU A 148 -10.43 -0.71 -17.21
C GLU A 148 -10.92 0.48 -16.37
N LYS A 149 -11.93 0.27 -15.53
CA LYS A 149 -12.53 1.30 -14.70
C LYS A 149 -12.42 0.93 -13.22
N SER A 150 -11.77 1.78 -12.47
CA SER A 150 -11.66 1.65 -11.02
C SER A 150 -12.02 2.96 -10.31
N ILE A 151 -12.39 2.85 -9.04
CA ILE A 151 -12.55 3.99 -8.14
C ILE A 151 -11.78 3.72 -6.85
N SER A 152 -11.16 4.74 -6.29
CA SER A 152 -10.48 4.65 -5.00
C SER A 152 -11.46 4.88 -3.84
N GLY A 153 -11.07 4.40 -2.63
CA GLY A 153 -11.85 4.65 -1.41
C GLY A 153 -12.04 6.15 -1.15
N ASP A 154 -11.01 6.97 -1.35
CA ASP A 154 -11.07 8.42 -1.16
C ASP A 154 -12.02 9.13 -2.14
N GLU A 155 -12.09 8.66 -3.38
CA GLU A 155 -13.05 9.17 -4.37
C GLU A 155 -14.47 8.72 -4.05
N LEU A 156 -14.63 7.45 -3.64
CA LEU A 156 -15.93 6.87 -3.28
C LEU A 156 -16.59 7.64 -2.13
N MET A 157 -15.83 8.01 -1.10
CA MET A 157 -16.32 8.74 0.06
C MET A 157 -16.73 10.19 -0.22
N LYS A 158 -16.41 10.74 -1.39
CA LYS A 158 -16.82 12.10 -1.81
C LYS A 158 -18.13 12.13 -2.59
N LEU A 159 -18.65 10.96 -2.96
CA LEU A 159 -19.89 10.86 -3.73
C LEU A 159 -21.12 11.10 -2.85
N SER A 160 -22.13 11.71 -3.42
CA SER A 160 -23.48 11.73 -2.84
C SER A 160 -24.08 10.32 -2.82
N GLU A 161 -25.14 10.11 -2.05
CA GLU A 161 -25.78 8.80 -1.92
C GLU A 161 -26.26 8.24 -3.27
N ASP A 162 -26.87 9.07 -4.11
CA ASP A 162 -27.34 8.68 -5.45
C ASP A 162 -26.18 8.34 -6.40
N GLU A 163 -25.10 9.13 -6.35
CA GLU A 163 -23.90 8.86 -7.13
C GLU A 163 -23.20 7.58 -6.66
N LEU A 164 -23.16 7.34 -5.34
CA LEU A 164 -22.57 6.14 -4.75
C LEU A 164 -23.31 4.88 -5.22
N GLN A 165 -24.64 4.87 -5.15
CA GLN A 165 -25.45 3.74 -5.62
C GLN A 165 -25.17 3.44 -7.10
N LYS A 166 -25.17 4.45 -7.95
CA LYS A 166 -24.87 4.31 -9.37
C LYS A 166 -23.43 3.81 -9.60
N CYS A 167 -22.47 4.42 -8.90
CA CYS A 167 -21.06 4.04 -9.00
C CYS A 167 -20.84 2.59 -8.59
N VAL A 168 -21.46 2.13 -7.49
CA VAL A 168 -21.35 0.74 -7.02
C VAL A 168 -21.95 -0.25 -8.03
N LEU A 169 -23.00 0.11 -8.76
CA LEU A 169 -23.57 -0.76 -9.79
C LEU A 169 -22.66 -0.85 -11.03
N ASP A 170 -22.10 0.28 -11.46
CA ASP A 170 -21.37 0.42 -12.73
C ASP A 170 -19.87 0.08 -12.65
N THR A 171 -19.29 0.05 -11.44
CA THR A 171 -17.87 -0.18 -11.22
C THR A 171 -17.61 -1.58 -10.64
N GLN A 172 -16.61 -2.28 -11.17
CA GLN A 172 -16.23 -3.60 -10.70
C GLN A 172 -14.93 -3.62 -9.90
N VAL A 173 -14.12 -2.56 -9.93
CA VAL A 173 -12.81 -2.50 -9.25
C VAL A 173 -12.77 -1.32 -8.29
N PHE A 174 -12.59 -1.63 -7.00
CA PHE A 174 -12.51 -0.68 -5.91
C PHE A 174 -11.14 -0.79 -5.26
N THR A 175 -10.34 0.28 -5.32
CA THR A 175 -8.92 0.31 -4.93
C THR A 175 -8.69 1.22 -3.73
N ARG A 176 -7.57 1.08 -3.03
CA ARG A 176 -7.26 1.88 -1.83
C ARG A 176 -8.42 1.91 -0.82
N MET A 177 -9.12 0.78 -0.70
CA MET A 177 -10.25 0.67 0.20
C MET A 177 -9.77 0.51 1.64
N PHE A 178 -10.21 1.39 2.51
CA PHE A 178 -10.01 1.35 3.96
C PHE A 178 -11.31 0.92 4.67
N LYS A 179 -11.29 0.83 6.00
CA LYS A 179 -12.38 0.23 6.77
C LYS A 179 -13.73 0.94 6.56
N GLU A 180 -13.71 2.27 6.57
CA GLU A 180 -14.89 3.13 6.45
C GLU A 180 -15.47 3.16 5.02
N ALA A 181 -14.65 2.89 4.00
CA ALA A 181 -15.05 2.84 2.59
C ALA A 181 -15.53 1.46 2.13
N LYS A 182 -15.41 0.42 2.96
CA LYS A 182 -15.87 -0.96 2.67
C LYS A 182 -17.29 -1.18 3.09
#